data_64d9c91763dad38102640b0f8bc16c26
#
_entry.id   64d9c91763dad38102640b0f8bc16c26
#
_cell.length_a   1.000
_cell.length_b   1.000
_cell.length_c   1.000
_cell.angle_alpha   90.00
_cell.angle_beta   90.00
_cell.angle_gamma   90.00
#
_symmetry.space_group_name_H-M   'P 1'
#
loop_
_entity.id
_entity.type
_entity.pdbx_description
1 polymer ?
#
loop_
_entity_poly.entity_id
_entity_poly.type
_entity_poly.pdbx_seq_one_letter_code
_entity_poly.pdbx_strand_id
1 'polypeptide(L)'
;RWIEGPSGSIISALDLRSLDFLWLDALHHTLHRVPVWNHTTGELVSELAVFPASHSMDTAPLHLPLHFAIPEYGISSLNKGEVSAEGLQQWVFFRTLANQACTSMLGYLQDNSEVRIWPHHFDTGVYSMLTERFGLGFGWAMNDPMAGQPYFYMAGYNQDSPLSYSGLPQLSHGRWVTGTQWNGAILPMEALNAATRVEAEETVQTFIREAAAFYLR
;
A
#
# COMPACT_ATOMS: atom_id res chain seq x y z
N ARG A 1 -11.30 4.72 4.45
CA ARG A 1 -11.83 5.94 5.08
C ARG A 1 -13.24 5.67 5.58
N TRP A 2 -13.56 6.15 6.79
CA TRP A 2 -14.92 6.10 7.33
C TRP A 2 -15.86 7.02 6.54
N ILE A 3 -17.07 6.55 6.31
CA ILE A 3 -18.15 7.27 5.62
C ILE A 3 -19.30 7.42 6.61
N GLU A 4 -19.85 8.61 6.70
CA GLU A 4 -21.04 8.83 7.54
C GLU A 4 -22.27 8.22 6.86
N GLY A 5 -22.88 7.25 7.52
CA GLY A 5 -24.12 6.61 7.13
C GLY A 5 -25.28 7.04 8.01
N PRO A 6 -26.52 6.70 7.63
CA PRO A 6 -27.72 7.08 8.39
C PRO A 6 -27.75 6.58 9.85
N SER A 7 -27.04 5.48 10.12
CA SER A 7 -26.98 4.82 11.44
C SER A 7 -25.61 4.92 12.10
N GLY A 8 -24.73 5.81 11.62
CA GLY A 8 -23.36 5.99 12.12
C GLY A 8 -22.29 5.76 11.05
N SER A 9 -21.04 5.87 11.46
CA SER A 9 -19.90 5.72 10.55
C SER A 9 -19.76 4.26 10.06
N ILE A 10 -19.55 4.09 8.77
CA ILE A 10 -19.32 2.80 8.13
C ILE A 10 -18.00 2.82 7.33
N ILE A 11 -17.43 1.65 7.09
CA ILE A 11 -16.24 1.49 6.25
C ILE A 11 -16.38 0.26 5.36
N SER A 12 -15.86 0.35 4.13
CA SER A 12 -15.63 -0.82 3.29
C SER A 12 -14.27 -1.43 3.61
N ALA A 13 -14.22 -2.74 3.74
CA ALA A 13 -13.01 -3.52 4.01
C ALA A 13 -12.97 -4.77 3.13
N LEU A 14 -11.78 -5.32 2.90
CA LEU A 14 -11.59 -6.63 2.27
C LEU A 14 -11.12 -7.62 3.33
N ASP A 15 -11.91 -8.64 3.60
CA ASP A 15 -11.49 -9.78 4.42
C ASP A 15 -10.59 -10.71 3.59
N LEU A 16 -9.31 -10.75 3.92
CA LEU A 16 -8.31 -11.54 3.19
C LEU A 16 -8.38 -13.05 3.46
N ARG A 17 -9.17 -13.50 4.45
CA ARG A 17 -9.35 -14.93 4.75
C ARG A 17 -10.39 -15.56 3.82
N SER A 18 -11.49 -14.84 3.61
CA SER A 18 -12.60 -15.28 2.76
C SER A 18 -12.54 -14.67 1.36
N LEU A 19 -11.79 -13.58 1.17
CA LEU A 19 -11.81 -12.70 0.00
C LEU A 19 -13.24 -12.18 -0.25
N ASP A 20 -13.82 -11.61 0.80
CA ASP A 20 -15.09 -10.93 0.72
C ASP A 20 -14.91 -9.44 0.99
N PHE A 21 -15.58 -8.60 0.23
CA PHE A 21 -15.79 -7.22 0.64
C PHE A 21 -16.83 -7.15 1.75
N LEU A 22 -16.53 -6.36 2.77
CA LEU A 22 -17.38 -6.17 3.93
C LEU A 22 -17.74 -4.70 4.06
N TRP A 23 -19.00 -4.43 4.39
CA TRP A 23 -19.38 -3.17 5.01
C TRP A 23 -19.42 -3.37 6.52
N LEU A 24 -18.68 -2.54 7.26
CA LEU A 24 -18.53 -2.65 8.71
C LEU A 24 -19.03 -1.38 9.38
N ASP A 25 -19.60 -1.52 10.58
CA ASP A 25 -19.89 -0.40 11.46
C ASP A 25 -18.64 0.08 12.22
N ALA A 26 -18.79 1.12 13.05
CA ALA A 26 -17.72 1.67 13.87
C ALA A 26 -17.17 0.70 14.93
N LEU A 27 -17.89 -0.37 15.25
CA LEU A 27 -17.47 -1.44 16.14
C LEU A 27 -16.91 -2.65 15.39
N HIS A 28 -16.72 -2.51 14.06
CA HIS A 28 -16.27 -3.56 13.14
C HIS A 28 -17.23 -4.75 13.02
N HIS A 29 -18.51 -4.59 13.33
CA HIS A 29 -19.51 -5.61 13.03
C HIS A 29 -19.81 -5.60 11.53
N THR A 30 -19.94 -6.79 10.94
CA THR A 30 -20.29 -6.92 9.52
C THR A 30 -21.76 -6.57 9.32
N LEU A 31 -22.00 -5.53 8.54
CA LEU A 31 -23.33 -5.07 8.13
C LEU A 31 -23.76 -5.74 6.83
N HIS A 32 -22.83 -5.93 5.90
CA HIS A 32 -23.08 -6.56 4.62
C HIS A 32 -21.80 -7.23 4.09
N ARG A 33 -21.97 -8.27 3.25
CA ARG A 33 -20.87 -9.06 2.69
C ARG A 33 -21.09 -9.26 1.20
N VAL A 34 -20.04 -9.01 0.41
CA VAL A 34 -20.03 -9.25 -1.05
C VAL A 34 -18.86 -10.17 -1.37
N PRO A 35 -19.10 -11.42 -1.79
CA PRO A 35 -18.03 -12.33 -2.21
C PRO A 35 -17.31 -11.78 -3.43
N VAL A 36 -15.97 -11.87 -3.45
CA VAL A 36 -15.17 -11.48 -4.63
C VAL A 36 -15.18 -12.58 -5.70
N TRP A 37 -15.37 -13.82 -5.28
CA TRP A 37 -15.28 -15.00 -6.14
C TRP A 37 -16.31 -15.01 -7.26
N ASN A 38 -15.86 -15.39 -8.46
CA ASN A 38 -16.69 -15.57 -9.66
C ASN A 38 -17.41 -14.29 -10.14
N HIS A 39 -16.94 -13.12 -9.73
CA HIS A 39 -17.46 -11.84 -10.18
C HIS A 39 -16.44 -11.13 -11.07
N THR A 40 -16.92 -10.47 -12.09
CA THR A 40 -16.16 -9.45 -12.82
C THR A 40 -16.07 -8.18 -11.97
N THR A 41 -15.14 -7.29 -12.29
CA THR A 41 -15.02 -5.99 -11.60
C THR A 41 -16.33 -5.19 -11.65
N GLY A 42 -17.04 -5.21 -12.79
CA GLY A 42 -18.31 -4.50 -12.94
C GLY A 42 -19.43 -5.07 -12.07
N GLU A 43 -19.52 -6.40 -11.96
CA GLU A 43 -20.46 -7.08 -11.05
C GLU A 43 -20.13 -6.75 -9.59
N LEU A 44 -18.86 -6.79 -9.19
CA LEU A 44 -18.44 -6.43 -7.84
C LEU A 44 -18.81 -4.98 -7.47
N VAL A 45 -18.60 -4.03 -8.37
CA VAL A 45 -19.00 -2.64 -8.15
C VAL A 45 -20.49 -2.53 -7.96
N SER A 46 -21.28 -3.25 -8.78
CA SER A 46 -22.74 -3.26 -8.67
C SER A 46 -23.22 -3.86 -7.34
N GLU A 47 -22.64 -5.00 -6.94
CA GLU A 47 -22.97 -5.64 -5.66
C GLU A 47 -22.54 -4.79 -4.45
N LEU A 48 -21.38 -4.14 -4.52
CA LEU A 48 -20.91 -3.22 -3.48
C LEU A 48 -21.83 -2.02 -3.30
N ALA A 49 -22.50 -1.58 -4.36
CA ALA A 49 -23.44 -0.47 -4.33
C ALA A 49 -24.79 -0.81 -3.66
N VAL A 50 -25.15 -2.09 -3.57
CA VAL A 50 -26.47 -2.53 -3.03
C VAL A 50 -26.68 -2.06 -1.59
N PHE A 51 -25.70 -2.29 -0.72
CA PHE A 51 -25.82 -1.93 0.69
C PHE A 51 -25.94 -0.40 0.89
N PRO A 52 -25.03 0.45 0.38
CA PRO A 52 -25.19 1.90 0.53
C PRO A 52 -26.47 2.42 -0.13
N ALA A 53 -26.90 1.91 -1.30
CA ALA A 53 -28.12 2.31 -1.94
C ALA A 53 -29.37 2.01 -1.08
N SER A 54 -29.42 0.82 -0.45
CA SER A 54 -30.53 0.43 0.44
C SER A 54 -30.60 1.29 1.71
N HIS A 55 -29.54 2.01 2.05
CA HIS A 55 -29.44 2.93 3.18
C HIS A 55 -29.47 4.41 2.74
N SER A 56 -29.95 4.69 1.55
CA SER A 56 -30.07 6.06 0.99
C SER A 56 -28.75 6.83 0.93
N MET A 57 -27.63 6.12 0.79
CA MET A 57 -26.31 6.71 0.61
C MET A 57 -26.01 6.93 -0.88
N ASP A 58 -25.20 7.96 -1.17
CA ASP A 58 -24.76 8.22 -2.54
C ASP A 58 -23.79 7.12 -3.03
N THR A 59 -24.16 6.44 -4.10
CA THR A 59 -23.34 5.42 -4.75
C THR A 59 -22.63 5.92 -5.99
N ALA A 60 -22.88 7.15 -6.44
CA ALA A 60 -22.23 7.71 -7.63
C ALA A 60 -20.70 7.64 -7.57
N PRO A 61 -20.01 7.83 -6.43
CA PRO A 61 -18.56 7.70 -6.34
C PRO A 61 -18.03 6.31 -6.71
N LEU A 62 -18.82 5.24 -6.56
CA LEU A 62 -18.41 3.87 -6.93
C LEU A 62 -18.35 3.66 -8.46
N HIS A 63 -19.00 4.52 -9.22
CA HIS A 63 -19.10 4.44 -10.67
C HIS A 63 -18.28 5.50 -11.40
N LEU A 64 -17.58 6.37 -10.66
CA LEU A 64 -16.72 7.38 -11.26
C LEU A 64 -15.49 6.73 -11.91
N PRO A 65 -15.07 7.21 -13.09
CA PRO A 65 -13.81 6.77 -13.67
C PRO A 65 -12.66 7.12 -12.75
N LEU A 66 -11.69 6.22 -12.64
CA LEU A 66 -10.48 6.47 -11.89
C LEU A 66 -9.67 7.59 -12.56
N HIS A 67 -9.09 8.48 -11.77
CA HIS A 67 -8.19 9.55 -12.23
C HIS A 67 -6.74 9.07 -12.48
N PHE A 68 -6.51 7.76 -12.39
CA PHE A 68 -5.23 7.08 -12.64
C PHE A 68 -5.48 5.79 -13.41
N ALA A 69 -4.46 5.32 -14.12
CA ALA A 69 -4.50 4.02 -14.80
C ALA A 69 -4.11 2.90 -13.84
N ILE A 70 -4.91 1.83 -13.83
CA ILE A 70 -4.51 0.57 -13.20
C ILE A 70 -3.88 -0.29 -14.30
N PRO A 71 -2.68 -0.87 -14.08
CA PRO A 71 -2.09 -1.82 -15.03
C PRO A 71 -3.02 -2.99 -15.31
N GLU A 72 -3.08 -3.43 -16.56
CA GLU A 72 -3.84 -4.63 -16.92
C GLU A 72 -3.07 -5.87 -16.45
N TYR A 73 -3.65 -6.61 -15.52
CA TYR A 73 -3.09 -7.86 -15.00
C TYR A 73 -3.65 -9.10 -15.70
N GLY A 74 -4.50 -8.92 -16.72
CA GLY A 74 -5.13 -10.02 -17.44
C GLY A 74 -6.18 -10.80 -16.62
N ILE A 75 -6.60 -10.27 -15.48
CA ILE A 75 -7.59 -10.90 -14.60
C ILE A 75 -8.95 -10.25 -14.86
N SER A 76 -9.88 -11.01 -15.44
CA SER A 76 -11.25 -10.54 -15.68
C SER A 76 -12.22 -10.90 -14.55
N SER A 77 -11.95 -11.99 -13.85
CA SER A 77 -12.67 -12.45 -12.66
C SER A 77 -11.73 -13.26 -11.79
N LEU A 78 -12.05 -13.39 -10.52
CA LEU A 78 -11.27 -14.16 -9.56
C LEU A 78 -11.97 -15.48 -9.23
N ASN A 79 -11.34 -16.60 -9.53
CA ASN A 79 -11.85 -17.93 -9.21
C ASN A 79 -11.18 -18.47 -7.93
N LYS A 80 -11.94 -19.14 -7.08
CA LYS A 80 -11.47 -19.59 -5.77
C LYS A 80 -10.23 -20.50 -5.82
N GLY A 81 -10.03 -21.26 -6.90
CA GLY A 81 -8.87 -22.12 -7.08
C GLY A 81 -7.60 -21.43 -7.58
N GLU A 82 -7.68 -20.16 -7.98
CA GLU A 82 -6.56 -19.41 -8.58
C GLU A 82 -5.74 -18.66 -7.53
N VAL A 83 -6.25 -18.56 -6.29
CA VAL A 83 -5.58 -17.81 -5.21
C VAL A 83 -4.95 -18.80 -4.24
N SER A 84 -3.64 -18.73 -4.11
CA SER A 84 -2.88 -19.52 -3.14
C SER A 84 -3.12 -19.01 -1.72
N ALA A 85 -3.56 -19.89 -0.82
CA ALA A 85 -3.71 -19.56 0.60
C ALA A 85 -2.36 -19.15 1.23
N GLU A 86 -1.27 -19.80 0.83
CA GLU A 86 0.08 -19.45 1.27
C GLU A 86 0.50 -18.08 0.75
N GLY A 87 0.22 -17.78 -0.53
CA GLY A 87 0.48 -16.47 -1.11
C GLY A 87 -0.30 -15.36 -0.40
N LEU A 88 -1.55 -15.60 -0.03
CA LEU A 88 -2.33 -14.64 0.77
C LEU A 88 -1.74 -14.44 2.19
N GLN A 89 -1.28 -15.51 2.85
CA GLN A 89 -0.63 -15.39 4.15
C GLN A 89 0.66 -14.57 4.07
N GLN A 90 1.48 -14.82 3.05
CA GLN A 90 2.69 -14.02 2.80
C GLN A 90 2.34 -12.56 2.52
N TRP A 91 1.34 -12.31 1.70
CA TRP A 91 0.89 -10.95 1.41
C TRP A 91 0.37 -10.23 2.66
N VAL A 92 -0.42 -10.89 3.52
CA VAL A 92 -0.85 -10.35 4.82
C VAL A 92 0.34 -10.03 5.72
N PHE A 93 1.34 -10.94 5.76
CA PHE A 93 2.56 -10.72 6.54
C PHE A 93 3.30 -9.45 6.08
N PHE A 94 3.59 -9.33 4.78
CA PHE A 94 4.31 -8.18 4.25
C PHE A 94 3.51 -6.88 4.33
N ARG A 95 2.19 -6.92 4.14
CA ARG A 95 1.31 -5.76 4.38
C ARG A 95 1.35 -5.29 5.84
N THR A 96 1.33 -6.23 6.78
CA THR A 96 1.42 -5.90 8.21
C THR A 96 2.78 -5.30 8.54
N LEU A 97 3.86 -5.92 8.05
CA LEU A 97 5.22 -5.41 8.20
C LEU A 97 5.36 -4.00 7.59
N ALA A 98 4.83 -3.79 6.39
CA ALA A 98 4.86 -2.49 5.72
C ALA A 98 4.09 -1.42 6.51
N ASN A 99 2.90 -1.75 7.03
CA ASN A 99 2.12 -0.82 7.84
C ASN A 99 2.86 -0.42 9.12
N GLN A 100 3.49 -1.38 9.80
CA GLN A 100 4.31 -1.13 10.99
C GLN A 100 5.55 -0.28 10.66
N ALA A 101 6.24 -0.61 9.55
CA ALA A 101 7.40 0.13 9.08
C ALA A 101 7.05 1.58 8.69
N CYS A 102 5.93 1.79 8.00
CA CYS A 102 5.42 3.12 7.69
C CYS A 102 5.08 3.92 8.95
N THR A 103 4.42 3.29 9.93
CA THR A 103 4.13 3.93 11.22
C THR A 103 5.41 4.32 11.97
N SER A 104 6.42 3.43 11.96
CA SER A 104 7.73 3.71 12.54
C SER A 104 8.44 4.88 11.84
N MET A 105 8.35 4.94 10.51
CA MET A 105 8.90 6.04 9.72
C MET A 105 8.24 7.38 10.06
N LEU A 106 6.90 7.42 10.16
CA LEU A 106 6.18 8.61 10.59
C LEU A 106 6.61 9.06 11.99
N GLY A 107 6.74 8.12 12.93
CA GLY A 107 7.25 8.41 14.27
C GLY A 107 8.69 8.95 14.26
N TYR A 108 9.55 8.39 13.42
CA TYR A 108 10.93 8.88 13.25
C TYR A 108 10.98 10.31 12.68
N LEU A 109 10.11 10.63 11.74
CA LEU A 109 10.00 11.98 11.17
C LEU A 109 9.17 12.95 12.02
N GLN A 110 8.50 12.47 13.07
CA GLN A 110 7.54 13.23 13.88
C GLN A 110 6.42 13.85 13.03
N ASP A 111 5.97 13.08 12.02
CA ASP A 111 4.92 13.48 11.09
C ASP A 111 3.58 12.82 11.44
N ASN A 112 2.49 13.57 11.26
CA ASN A 112 1.11 13.14 11.50
C ASN A 112 0.41 12.66 10.25
N SER A 113 1.14 12.39 9.16
CA SER A 113 0.59 11.80 7.94
C SER A 113 0.03 10.39 8.19
N GLU A 114 -0.80 9.92 7.28
CA GLU A 114 -1.45 8.61 7.37
C GLU A 114 -0.71 7.56 6.54
N VAL A 115 -0.67 6.33 7.04
CA VAL A 115 -0.32 5.16 6.22
C VAL A 115 -1.47 4.90 5.25
N ARG A 116 -1.17 4.82 3.96
CA ARG A 116 -2.16 4.68 2.89
C ARG A 116 -1.86 3.47 2.01
N ILE A 117 -2.91 2.97 1.35
CA ILE A 117 -2.77 2.09 0.20
C ILE A 117 -2.94 2.97 -1.04
N TRP A 118 -1.89 3.04 -1.87
CA TRP A 118 -1.90 3.80 -3.12
C TRP A 118 -2.48 2.92 -4.24
N PRO A 119 -3.67 3.22 -4.75
CA PRO A 119 -4.42 2.25 -5.54
C PRO A 119 -3.80 1.94 -6.91
N HIS A 120 -3.02 2.86 -7.49
CA HIS A 120 -2.43 2.68 -8.83
C HIS A 120 -1.32 1.60 -8.88
N HIS A 121 -0.58 1.38 -7.80
CA HIS A 121 0.40 0.28 -7.66
C HIS A 121 0.10 -0.61 -6.45
N PHE A 122 -0.97 -0.32 -5.74
CA PHE A 122 -1.40 -1.04 -4.55
C PHE A 122 -0.35 -1.09 -3.44
N ASP A 123 0.50 -0.07 -3.37
CA ASP A 123 1.53 0.09 -2.35
C ASP A 123 0.90 0.35 -0.98
N THR A 124 1.55 -0.14 0.09
CA THR A 124 1.36 0.39 1.44
C THR A 124 2.45 1.42 1.68
N GLY A 125 2.11 2.67 1.90
CA GLY A 125 3.12 3.71 1.99
C GLY A 125 2.69 4.97 2.71
N VAL A 126 3.67 5.81 2.97
CA VAL A 126 3.54 7.15 3.54
C VAL A 126 4.26 8.16 2.64
N TYR A 127 3.78 9.37 2.68
CA TYR A 127 4.43 10.51 2.06
C TYR A 127 4.43 11.67 3.06
N SER A 128 5.62 12.11 3.46
CA SER A 128 5.84 13.15 4.45
C SER A 128 6.45 14.39 3.80
N MET A 129 5.83 15.55 3.98
CA MET A 129 6.43 16.83 3.60
C MET A 129 7.38 17.27 4.70
N LEU A 130 8.69 17.19 4.43
CA LEU A 130 9.74 17.61 5.37
C LEU A 130 9.95 19.13 5.35
N THR A 131 9.69 19.76 4.22
CA THR A 131 9.62 21.21 4.03
C THR A 131 8.47 21.53 3.09
N GLU A 132 8.20 22.81 2.84
CA GLU A 132 7.16 23.22 1.86
C GLU A 132 7.40 22.67 0.45
N ARG A 133 8.64 22.28 0.12
CA ARG A 133 9.04 21.87 -1.25
C ARG A 133 9.71 20.51 -1.34
N PHE A 134 10.02 19.90 -0.21
CA PHE A 134 10.68 18.61 -0.17
C PHE A 134 9.84 17.59 0.56
N GLY A 135 9.47 16.52 -0.13
CA GLY A 135 8.75 15.37 0.41
C GLY A 135 9.57 14.10 0.37
N LEU A 136 9.29 13.19 1.29
CA LEU A 136 9.89 11.88 1.39
C LEU A 136 8.80 10.81 1.35
N GLY A 137 8.88 9.92 0.36
CA GLY A 137 8.02 8.75 0.23
C GLY A 137 8.73 7.51 0.76
N PHE A 138 8.02 6.70 1.52
CA PHE A 138 8.45 5.38 1.96
C PHE A 138 7.28 4.41 1.90
N GLY A 139 7.53 3.18 1.48
CA GLY A 139 6.48 2.17 1.44
C GLY A 139 6.96 0.81 0.95
N TRP A 140 5.99 -0.09 0.79
CA TRP A 140 6.16 -1.40 0.21
C TRP A 140 5.31 -1.51 -1.06
N ALA A 141 5.99 -1.64 -2.19
CA ALA A 141 5.40 -1.75 -3.52
C ALA A 141 5.27 -3.20 -3.96
N MET A 142 4.30 -3.43 -4.86
CA MET A 142 4.16 -4.70 -5.55
C MET A 142 5.25 -4.85 -6.62
N ASN A 143 5.28 -6.02 -7.26
CA ASN A 143 6.20 -6.29 -8.37
C ASN A 143 6.02 -5.28 -9.51
N ASP A 144 7.14 -4.74 -9.96
CA ASP A 144 7.24 -3.89 -11.14
C ASP A 144 8.54 -4.18 -11.93
N PRO A 145 8.70 -3.63 -13.15
CA PRO A 145 9.91 -3.85 -13.96
C PRO A 145 11.20 -3.34 -13.32
N MET A 146 11.14 -2.40 -12.37
CA MET A 146 12.31 -1.83 -11.72
C MET A 146 13.00 -2.80 -10.77
N ALA A 147 12.22 -3.56 -10.00
CA ALA A 147 12.73 -4.50 -9.01
C ALA A 147 12.54 -5.97 -9.40
N GLY A 148 11.57 -6.29 -10.27
CA GLY A 148 11.22 -7.65 -10.70
C GLY A 148 10.56 -8.49 -9.60
N GLN A 149 10.26 -7.90 -8.45
CA GLN A 149 9.62 -8.50 -7.28
C GLN A 149 9.08 -7.41 -6.35
N PRO A 150 8.22 -7.72 -5.36
CA PRO A 150 7.84 -6.74 -4.34
C PRO A 150 9.06 -6.24 -3.55
N TYR A 151 9.01 -4.98 -3.11
CA TYR A 151 10.15 -4.33 -2.44
C TYR A 151 9.70 -3.19 -1.53
N PHE A 152 10.47 -2.90 -0.49
CA PHE A 152 10.38 -1.62 0.20
C PHE A 152 11.16 -0.57 -0.59
N TYR A 153 10.65 0.66 -0.58
CA TYR A 153 11.28 1.79 -1.26
C TYR A 153 11.36 3.02 -0.36
N MET A 154 12.33 3.87 -0.64
CA MET A 154 12.40 5.23 -0.11
C MET A 154 12.90 6.18 -1.19
N ALA A 155 12.16 7.27 -1.41
CA ALA A 155 12.48 8.27 -2.43
C ALA A 155 12.18 9.68 -1.94
N GLY A 156 13.08 10.60 -2.24
CA GLY A 156 12.90 12.03 -2.00
C GLY A 156 12.38 12.73 -3.25
N TYR A 157 11.48 13.68 -3.06
CA TYR A 157 10.85 14.49 -4.11
C TYR A 157 11.04 15.96 -3.78
N ASN A 158 11.80 16.65 -4.63
CA ASN A 158 12.01 18.10 -4.49
C ASN A 158 11.34 18.82 -5.66
N GLN A 159 10.51 19.83 -5.36
CA GLN A 159 9.78 20.60 -6.37
C GLN A 159 10.67 21.58 -7.12
N ASP A 160 11.78 22.02 -6.54
CA ASP A 160 12.64 23.05 -7.14
C ASP A 160 13.65 22.47 -8.13
N SER A 161 14.21 21.30 -7.83
CA SER A 161 15.25 20.69 -8.67
C SER A 161 15.38 19.19 -8.36
N PRO A 162 15.82 18.38 -9.33
CA PRO A 162 16.14 16.99 -9.07
C PRO A 162 17.19 16.85 -7.94
N LEU A 163 17.00 15.88 -7.08
CA LEU A 163 17.98 15.56 -6.04
C LEU A 163 19.25 14.99 -6.66
N SER A 164 20.40 15.39 -6.10
CA SER A 164 21.68 14.78 -6.48
C SER A 164 21.87 13.45 -5.74
N TYR A 165 22.05 12.40 -6.51
CA TYR A 165 22.38 11.06 -6.01
C TYR A 165 23.88 10.76 -6.15
N SER A 166 24.73 11.78 -6.13
CA SER A 166 26.19 11.63 -6.08
C SER A 166 26.64 11.31 -4.65
N GLY A 167 27.62 10.42 -4.50
CA GLY A 167 28.17 10.08 -3.19
C GLY A 167 27.19 9.35 -2.27
N LEU A 168 26.34 8.49 -2.84
CA LEU A 168 25.40 7.66 -2.09
C LEU A 168 26.09 6.80 -1.04
N PRO A 169 25.62 6.75 0.21
CA PRO A 169 26.17 5.85 1.22
C PRO A 169 25.86 4.39 0.85
N GLN A 170 26.71 3.48 1.29
CA GLN A 170 26.39 2.07 1.23
C GLN A 170 25.25 1.75 2.19
N LEU A 171 24.28 0.94 1.75
CA LEU A 171 23.22 0.39 2.58
C LEU A 171 23.66 -1.01 3.07
N SER A 172 23.37 -1.33 4.33
CA SER A 172 23.59 -2.67 4.89
C SER A 172 22.66 -3.69 4.21
N HIS A 173 21.44 -3.24 3.88
CA HIS A 173 20.43 -4.02 3.19
C HIS A 173 19.81 -3.20 2.07
N GLY A 174 19.60 -3.84 0.92
CA GLY A 174 19.03 -3.17 -0.24
C GLY A 174 20.09 -2.46 -1.10
N ARG A 175 19.63 -1.57 -1.96
CA ARG A 175 20.49 -0.83 -2.89
C ARG A 175 19.85 0.48 -3.31
N TRP A 176 20.67 1.40 -3.79
CA TRP A 176 20.22 2.58 -4.50
C TRP A 176 19.93 2.23 -5.96
N VAL A 177 18.86 2.82 -6.47
CA VAL A 177 18.49 2.83 -7.89
C VAL A 177 18.54 4.26 -8.37
N THR A 178 19.28 4.50 -9.45
CA THR A 178 19.37 5.81 -10.10
C THR A 178 19.09 5.64 -11.59
N GLY A 179 18.13 6.38 -12.08
CA GLY A 179 17.68 6.29 -13.47
C GLY A 179 16.99 7.54 -13.94
N THR A 180 16.49 7.53 -15.16
CA THR A 180 15.79 8.68 -15.77
C THR A 180 14.35 8.81 -15.28
N GLN A 181 13.73 7.73 -14.84
CA GLN A 181 12.32 7.71 -14.46
C GLN A 181 12.12 7.80 -12.94
N TRP A 182 13.00 7.17 -12.17
CA TRP A 182 12.89 7.13 -10.72
C TRP A 182 14.27 6.99 -10.06
N ASN A 183 14.42 7.63 -8.88
CA ASN A 183 15.64 7.56 -8.08
C ASN A 183 15.26 7.36 -6.62
N GLY A 184 15.95 6.43 -5.93
CA GLY A 184 15.69 6.14 -4.53
C GLY A 184 16.44 4.90 -4.05
N ALA A 185 16.17 4.51 -2.82
CA ALA A 185 16.64 3.26 -2.24
C ALA A 185 15.55 2.18 -2.34
N ILE A 186 15.92 0.94 -2.60
CA ILE A 186 15.03 -0.22 -2.55
C ILE A 186 15.62 -1.35 -1.71
N LEU A 187 14.74 -2.06 -1.01
CA LEU A 187 15.03 -3.31 -0.30
C LEU A 187 14.12 -4.40 -0.89
N PRO A 188 14.65 -5.25 -1.80
CA PRO A 188 13.87 -6.32 -2.41
C PRO A 188 13.38 -7.35 -1.38
N MET A 189 12.20 -7.93 -1.63
CA MET A 189 11.59 -8.91 -0.72
C MET A 189 12.44 -10.16 -0.53
N GLU A 190 13.24 -10.56 -1.52
CA GLU A 190 14.16 -11.69 -1.41
C GLU A 190 15.12 -11.58 -0.22
N ALA A 191 15.48 -10.35 0.18
CA ALA A 191 16.33 -10.11 1.36
C ALA A 191 15.62 -10.47 2.68
N LEU A 192 14.31 -10.69 2.66
CA LEU A 192 13.47 -10.97 3.82
C LEU A 192 12.85 -12.38 3.79
N ASN A 193 12.97 -13.12 2.69
CA ASN A 193 12.25 -14.38 2.48
C ASN A 193 12.62 -15.53 3.44
N ALA A 194 13.85 -15.54 3.95
CA ALA A 194 14.32 -16.55 4.89
C ALA A 194 14.39 -16.05 6.34
N ALA A 195 13.96 -14.80 6.57
CA ALA A 195 14.04 -14.17 7.88
C ALA A 195 12.86 -14.57 8.77
N THR A 196 13.12 -14.67 10.05
CA THR A 196 12.05 -14.64 11.05
C THR A 196 11.37 -13.27 11.01
N ARG A 197 10.18 -13.16 11.59
CA ARG A 197 9.49 -11.86 11.67
C ARG A 197 10.37 -10.77 12.31
N VAL A 198 11.06 -11.10 13.39
CA VAL A 198 11.93 -10.14 14.11
C VAL A 198 13.07 -9.69 13.22
N GLU A 199 13.76 -10.62 12.54
CA GLU A 199 14.86 -10.28 11.62
C GLU A 199 14.37 -9.45 10.43
N ALA A 200 13.18 -9.74 9.91
CA ALA A 200 12.58 -8.94 8.83
C ALA A 200 12.28 -7.51 9.31
N GLU A 201 11.69 -7.35 10.50
CA GLU A 201 11.43 -6.04 11.12
C GLU A 201 12.75 -5.27 11.33
N GLU A 202 13.79 -5.89 11.88
CA GLU A 202 15.11 -5.27 12.10
C GLU A 202 15.79 -4.85 10.80
N THR A 203 15.71 -5.69 9.76
CA THR A 203 16.25 -5.41 8.43
C THR A 203 15.57 -4.20 7.80
N VAL A 204 14.23 -4.13 7.85
CA VAL A 204 13.47 -2.99 7.33
C VAL A 204 13.75 -1.72 8.14
N GLN A 205 13.86 -1.79 9.47
CA GLN A 205 14.19 -0.64 10.31
C GLN A 205 15.61 -0.13 10.03
N THR A 206 16.57 -1.02 9.77
CA THR A 206 17.93 -0.64 9.38
C THR A 206 17.94 0.06 8.03
N PHE A 207 17.23 -0.49 7.03
CA PHE A 207 17.04 0.15 5.73
C PHE A 207 16.44 1.55 5.85
N ILE A 208 15.38 1.72 6.67
CA ILE A 208 14.76 3.03 6.92
C ILE A 208 15.78 4.03 7.45
N ARG A 209 16.51 3.69 8.52
CA ARG A 209 17.48 4.60 9.14
C ARG A 209 18.58 5.01 8.18
N GLU A 210 19.15 4.06 7.45
CA GLU A 210 20.27 4.31 6.53
C GLU A 210 19.83 5.14 5.31
N ALA A 211 18.71 4.79 4.71
CA ALA A 211 18.18 5.53 3.56
C ALA A 211 17.69 6.93 3.96
N ALA A 212 16.95 7.06 5.06
CA ALA A 212 16.47 8.35 5.54
C ALA A 212 17.63 9.30 5.89
N ALA A 213 18.73 8.78 6.46
CA ALA A 213 19.90 9.61 6.80
C ALA A 213 20.52 10.31 5.57
N PHE A 214 20.32 9.79 4.36
CA PHE A 214 20.73 10.48 3.12
C PHE A 214 19.84 11.67 2.80
N TYR A 215 18.53 11.55 3.00
CA TYR A 215 17.55 12.59 2.65
C TYR A 215 17.41 13.69 3.72
N LEU A 216 17.83 13.42 4.96
CA LEU A 216 17.72 14.32 6.12
C LEU A 216 18.99 15.14 6.39
N ARG A 217 19.95 15.15 5.47
CA ARG A 217 21.22 15.90 5.58
C ARG A 217 21.05 17.38 5.30
#